data_c058a562f4ddf973376618f141e92c1e
#
_entry.id   c058a562f4ddf973376618f141e92c1e
#
_cell.length_a   1.000
_cell.length_b   1.000
_cell.length_c   1.000
_cell.angle_alpha   90.00
_cell.angle_beta   90.00
_cell.angle_gamma   90.00
#
_symmetry.space_group_name_H-M   'P 1'
#
loop_
_entity.id
_entity.type
_entity.pdbx_description
1 polymer ?
#
loop_
_entity_poly.entity_id
_entity_poly.type
_entity_poly.pdbx_seq_one_letter_code
_entity_poly.pdbx_strand_id
1 'polypeptide(L)'
;MRHSFRPFDRFHQRRLFLLPVLFSCLLWASLSIPATHAAEEGASTDLASQVWQYLTTQDAEQQRTVLASIVQRPDATVQAVQELLRKGPPHGLQPVGLLPDEQIVVRERPYQLSLSVPQSYEPTRDYALIVCLHGAGFTGEAYLDRWKSRLGEGYILACPTYPAGAWFTRRAEDLVLATVQAVQQRYRIDPNRIFLSGMSNGGIGAWLIGMHHAPLFAGLAPMASGIDDVLFPFLENLRTTPTYIIHGSQDQVMPVELSRKLAGELKNLGYPYIYREHDRTHAMAGGHFFPREELPDLVKWFDDQRRTPVPKALTVVRDASHLLPFGWVRIDATDQIASFSEDLVDKRDASIRQRIYARLTAQVTGPNRIEVKTDRVRQYTLFLNEDLVDLSKPVVITTDGQVSFEGVVTPQVDTLLRQARLRQDPGQLYPAHLTLSLPQRPS
;
A
#
# COMPACT_ATOMS: atom_id res chain seq x y z
N MET A 1 -46.20 25.13 -18.67
CA MET A 1 -45.55 26.45 -18.92
C MET A 1 -44.08 26.21 -19.24
N ARG A 2 -43.74 26.42 -20.49
CA ARG A 2 -42.37 26.25 -21.00
C ARG A 2 -41.60 27.57 -20.84
N HIS A 3 -40.44 27.58 -20.22
CA HIS A 3 -39.50 28.70 -20.34
C HIS A 3 -38.17 28.20 -20.87
N SER A 4 -37.93 28.60 -22.11
CA SER A 4 -36.68 28.48 -22.84
C SER A 4 -35.70 29.58 -22.40
N PHE A 5 -34.46 29.23 -22.14
CA PHE A 5 -33.33 30.19 -22.08
C PHE A 5 -32.41 29.96 -23.28
N ARG A 6 -32.18 31.05 -24.03
CA ARG A 6 -31.23 31.14 -25.13
C ARG A 6 -29.87 31.68 -24.63
N PRO A 7 -28.78 31.38 -25.34
CA PRO A 7 -27.43 31.76 -24.95
C PRO A 7 -27.08 33.20 -25.43
N PHE A 8 -26.20 33.85 -24.68
CA PHE A 8 -25.59 35.11 -25.04
C PHE A 8 -24.14 34.88 -25.55
N ASP A 9 -23.95 35.04 -26.84
CA ASP A 9 -22.68 35.30 -27.50
C ASP A 9 -22.28 36.76 -27.25
N ARG A 10 -21.03 37.00 -26.85
CA ARG A 10 -20.32 38.25 -27.19
C ARG A 10 -18.81 38.00 -27.28
N PHE A 11 -18.33 38.01 -28.51
CA PHE A 11 -16.96 38.25 -28.94
C PHE A 11 -16.41 39.58 -28.36
N HIS A 12 -15.18 39.54 -27.80
CA HIS A 12 -14.31 40.73 -27.79
C HIS A 12 -12.88 40.30 -28.09
N GLN A 13 -12.46 40.62 -29.31
CA GLN A 13 -11.07 40.67 -29.75
C GLN A 13 -10.29 41.69 -28.93
N ARG A 14 -9.13 41.31 -28.42
CA ARG A 14 -8.06 42.24 -28.06
C ARG A 14 -6.74 41.82 -28.66
N ARG A 15 -6.15 42.79 -29.35
CA ARG A 15 -4.97 42.77 -30.20
C ARG A 15 -3.71 42.33 -29.45
N LEU A 16 -2.88 41.56 -30.17
CA LEU A 16 -1.47 41.29 -29.85
C LEU A 16 -0.67 42.61 -29.93
N PHE A 17 0.15 42.85 -28.92
CA PHE A 17 1.32 43.73 -29.01
C PHE A 17 2.57 42.84 -28.93
N LEU A 18 3.29 42.78 -30.07
CA LEU A 18 4.64 42.21 -30.16
C LEU A 18 5.65 43.29 -29.73
N LEU A 19 6.47 43.00 -28.76
CA LEU A 19 7.70 43.76 -28.46
C LEU A 19 8.89 42.83 -28.75
N PRO A 20 9.91 43.29 -29.47
CA PRO A 20 11.08 42.51 -29.80
C PRO A 20 12.07 42.51 -28.62
N VAL A 21 12.49 41.33 -28.17
CA VAL A 21 13.60 41.16 -27.25
C VAL A 21 14.89 41.07 -28.03
N LEU A 22 15.76 42.06 -27.83
CA LEU A 22 17.13 42.14 -28.34
C LEU A 22 17.99 40.98 -27.76
N PHE A 23 18.55 40.17 -28.66
CA PHE A 23 19.58 39.18 -28.32
C PHE A 23 20.92 39.91 -28.20
N SER A 24 21.46 39.99 -26.98
CA SER A 24 22.87 40.35 -26.74
C SER A 24 23.73 39.08 -26.83
N CYS A 25 24.47 38.97 -27.91
CA CYS A 25 25.55 37.97 -28.04
C CYS A 25 26.74 38.36 -27.14
N LEU A 26 26.95 37.60 -26.06
CA LEU A 26 28.23 37.62 -25.34
C LEU A 26 29.10 36.46 -25.88
N LEU A 27 30.17 36.87 -26.61
CA LEU A 27 31.24 35.96 -27.00
C LEU A 27 31.99 35.48 -25.76
N TRP A 28 31.93 34.19 -25.51
CA TRP A 28 32.85 33.49 -24.58
C TRP A 28 34.01 32.93 -25.38
N ALA A 29 35.19 33.44 -25.09
CA ALA A 29 36.46 32.92 -25.63
C ALA A 29 36.68 31.49 -25.09
N SER A 30 36.81 30.55 -26.01
CA SER A 30 37.17 29.16 -25.74
C SER A 30 38.67 29.10 -25.39
N LEU A 31 38.97 28.93 -24.10
CA LEU A 31 40.24 28.42 -23.63
C LEU A 31 40.25 26.91 -23.78
N SER A 32 40.99 26.45 -24.79
CA SER A 32 41.28 25.02 -24.98
C SER A 32 42.24 24.54 -23.90
N ILE A 33 41.73 23.79 -22.93
CA ILE A 33 42.52 22.99 -22.00
C ILE A 33 42.82 21.65 -22.71
N PRO A 34 44.08 21.20 -22.80
CA PRO A 34 44.36 19.91 -23.40
C PRO A 34 43.75 18.80 -22.55
N ALA A 35 42.94 17.95 -23.20
CA ALA A 35 42.40 16.74 -22.60
C ALA A 35 43.57 15.78 -22.32
N THR A 36 44.03 15.74 -21.08
CA THR A 36 44.78 14.59 -20.57
C THR A 36 43.82 13.42 -20.50
N HIS A 37 44.03 12.41 -21.34
CA HIS A 37 43.45 11.07 -21.17
C HIS A 37 43.85 10.54 -19.79
N ALA A 38 43.07 10.85 -18.77
CA ALA A 38 43.01 10.02 -17.60
C ALA A 38 42.20 8.79 -18.01
N ALA A 39 42.84 7.65 -18.07
CA ALA A 39 42.20 6.37 -18.13
C ALA A 39 41.18 6.34 -16.99
N GLU A 40 39.89 6.20 -17.32
CA GLU A 40 38.85 5.81 -16.37
C GLU A 40 39.23 4.42 -15.85
N GLU A 41 39.98 4.38 -14.76
CA GLU A 41 39.95 3.25 -13.85
C GLU A 41 38.50 3.15 -13.41
N GLY A 42 37.77 2.12 -13.90
CA GLY A 42 36.43 1.82 -13.55
C GLY A 42 36.32 1.66 -12.03
N ALA A 43 35.92 2.72 -11.34
CA ALA A 43 35.56 2.63 -9.94
C ALA A 43 34.53 1.54 -9.83
N SER A 44 34.90 0.39 -9.29
CA SER A 44 33.98 -0.70 -8.97
C SER A 44 32.88 -0.11 -8.06
N THR A 45 31.72 0.20 -8.65
CA THR A 45 30.57 0.67 -7.89
C THR A 45 30.27 -0.39 -6.84
N ASP A 46 30.21 -0.02 -5.57
CA ASP A 46 29.99 -0.99 -4.50
C ASP A 46 28.61 -1.68 -4.66
N LEU A 47 28.46 -2.86 -4.09
CA LEU A 47 27.24 -3.65 -4.19
C LEU A 47 26.02 -2.87 -3.67
N ALA A 48 26.17 -2.11 -2.57
CA ALA A 48 25.08 -1.34 -1.99
C ALA A 48 24.58 -0.26 -2.97
N SER A 49 25.48 0.49 -3.60
CA SER A 49 25.12 1.51 -4.60
C SER A 49 24.37 0.90 -5.78
N GLN A 50 24.79 -0.25 -6.28
CA GLN A 50 24.09 -0.94 -7.39
C GLN A 50 22.71 -1.45 -6.96
N VAL A 51 22.58 -2.02 -5.75
CA VAL A 51 21.29 -2.46 -5.21
C VAL A 51 20.32 -1.29 -5.11
N TRP A 52 20.74 -0.14 -4.55
CA TRP A 52 19.88 1.04 -4.45
C TRP A 52 19.58 1.64 -5.83
N GLN A 53 20.52 1.66 -6.74
CA GLN A 53 20.28 2.08 -8.12
C GLN A 53 19.19 1.21 -8.78
N TYR A 54 19.27 -0.12 -8.65
CA TYR A 54 18.27 -1.03 -9.16
C TYR A 54 16.88 -0.76 -8.57
N LEU A 55 16.79 -0.52 -7.25
CA LEU A 55 15.52 -0.30 -6.56
C LEU A 55 14.86 1.04 -6.91
N THR A 56 15.64 2.07 -7.26
CA THR A 56 15.14 3.43 -7.45
C THR A 56 14.96 3.86 -8.91
N THR A 57 15.78 3.32 -9.85
CA THR A 57 15.66 3.70 -11.27
C THR A 57 14.30 3.36 -11.86
N GLN A 58 13.72 4.27 -12.65
CA GLN A 58 12.44 4.06 -13.33
C GLN A 58 12.63 3.57 -14.77
N ASP A 59 13.82 3.69 -15.34
CA ASP A 59 14.13 3.22 -16.68
C ASP A 59 14.22 1.69 -16.73
N ALA A 60 13.41 1.05 -17.57
CA ALA A 60 13.30 -0.42 -17.65
C ALA A 60 14.56 -1.08 -18.23
N GLU A 61 15.31 -0.40 -19.11
CA GLU A 61 16.55 -0.93 -19.69
C GLU A 61 17.68 -0.86 -18.67
N GLN A 62 17.80 0.29 -17.99
CA GLN A 62 18.74 0.47 -16.89
C GLN A 62 18.48 -0.54 -15.76
N GLN A 63 17.22 -0.80 -15.42
CA GLN A 63 16.86 -1.83 -14.42
C GLN A 63 17.42 -3.20 -14.80
N ARG A 64 17.20 -3.63 -16.06
CA ARG A 64 17.70 -4.92 -16.54
C ARG A 64 19.20 -5.00 -16.50
N THR A 65 19.87 -3.95 -16.94
CA THR A 65 21.35 -3.87 -16.99
C THR A 65 21.94 -3.93 -15.59
N VAL A 66 21.42 -3.13 -14.65
CA VAL A 66 21.94 -3.10 -13.27
C VAL A 66 21.67 -4.44 -12.57
N LEU A 67 20.47 -5.03 -12.75
CA LEU A 67 20.17 -6.35 -12.17
C LEU A 67 21.11 -7.43 -12.70
N ALA A 68 21.34 -7.47 -14.01
CA ALA A 68 22.27 -8.43 -14.62
C ALA A 68 23.69 -8.26 -14.10
N SER A 69 24.14 -7.01 -13.93
CA SER A 69 25.45 -6.69 -13.32
C SER A 69 25.55 -7.18 -11.88
N ILE A 70 24.53 -6.94 -11.04
CA ILE A 70 24.52 -7.41 -9.64
C ILE A 70 24.60 -8.93 -9.58
N VAL A 71 23.78 -9.64 -10.37
CA VAL A 71 23.71 -11.12 -10.33
C VAL A 71 25.03 -11.80 -10.70
N GLN A 72 25.88 -11.13 -11.51
CA GLN A 72 27.19 -11.64 -11.91
C GLN A 72 28.30 -11.37 -10.89
N ARG A 73 28.05 -10.58 -9.86
CA ARG A 73 29.06 -10.22 -8.84
C ARG A 73 29.32 -11.38 -7.88
N PRO A 74 30.59 -11.73 -7.59
CA PRO A 74 30.92 -12.78 -6.61
C PRO A 74 30.48 -12.44 -5.17
N ASP A 75 30.44 -11.14 -4.84
CA ASP A 75 30.05 -10.64 -3.51
C ASP A 75 28.53 -10.45 -3.35
N ALA A 76 27.75 -10.57 -4.43
CA ALA A 76 26.28 -10.49 -4.39
C ALA A 76 25.66 -11.83 -3.99
N THR A 77 25.91 -12.27 -2.78
CA THR A 77 25.23 -13.44 -2.23
C THR A 77 23.81 -13.06 -1.78
N VAL A 78 22.91 -14.04 -1.68
CA VAL A 78 21.55 -13.82 -1.14
C VAL A 78 21.63 -13.18 0.25
N GLN A 79 22.49 -13.68 1.11
CA GLN A 79 22.68 -13.15 2.46
C GLN A 79 23.15 -11.70 2.45
N ALA A 80 24.19 -11.36 1.65
CA ALA A 80 24.72 -10.00 1.59
C ALA A 80 23.67 -9.01 1.09
N VAL A 81 22.90 -9.40 0.05
CA VAL A 81 21.81 -8.57 -0.48
C VAL A 81 20.67 -8.42 0.53
N GLN A 82 20.29 -9.49 1.24
CA GLN A 82 19.28 -9.40 2.30
C GLN A 82 19.69 -8.46 3.44
N GLU A 83 20.95 -8.50 3.86
CA GLU A 83 21.47 -7.61 4.90
C GLU A 83 21.40 -6.14 4.47
N LEU A 84 21.78 -5.83 3.22
CA LEU A 84 21.62 -4.50 2.64
C LEU A 84 20.15 -4.05 2.62
N LEU A 85 19.26 -4.90 2.13
CA LEU A 85 17.83 -4.60 2.03
C LEU A 85 17.18 -4.38 3.41
N ARG A 86 17.55 -5.16 4.43
CA ARG A 86 17.06 -5.00 5.82
C ARG A 86 17.56 -3.70 6.45
N LYS A 87 18.81 -3.31 6.16
CA LYS A 87 19.35 -2.04 6.64
C LYS A 87 18.63 -0.83 6.05
N GLY A 88 18.06 -0.97 4.87
CA GLY A 88 17.40 0.10 4.13
C GLY A 88 18.37 1.10 3.51
N PRO A 89 17.88 2.00 2.66
CA PRO A 89 18.68 3.10 2.11
C PRO A 89 19.08 4.06 3.22
N PRO A 90 20.22 4.75 3.08
CA PRO A 90 20.57 5.82 4.00
C PRO A 90 19.57 6.97 3.87
N HIS A 91 18.96 7.37 4.98
CA HIS A 91 18.11 8.56 5.05
C HIS A 91 18.96 9.77 5.47
N GLY A 92 18.77 10.91 4.79
CA GLY A 92 19.36 12.19 5.15
C GLY A 92 18.41 13.05 5.98
N LEU A 93 18.88 14.26 6.30
CA LEU A 93 18.01 15.29 6.88
C LEU A 93 16.89 15.63 5.88
N GLN A 94 15.67 15.71 6.36
CA GLN A 94 14.47 16.00 5.58
C GLN A 94 13.69 17.14 6.22
N PRO A 95 12.82 17.84 5.49
CA PRO A 95 11.91 18.83 6.06
C PRO A 95 11.06 18.25 7.18
N VAL A 96 10.87 19.02 8.26
CA VAL A 96 10.10 18.66 9.44
C VAL A 96 8.96 19.66 9.69
N GLY A 97 8.04 19.30 10.56
CA GLY A 97 6.87 20.10 10.90
C GLY A 97 5.70 19.87 9.95
N LEU A 98 4.90 20.90 9.72
CA LEU A 98 3.77 20.87 8.79
C LEU A 98 4.25 21.15 7.38
N LEU A 99 3.95 20.26 6.46
CA LEU A 99 4.26 20.34 5.04
C LEU A 99 2.93 20.16 4.25
N PRO A 100 2.10 21.23 4.13
CA PRO A 100 0.74 21.10 3.61
C PRO A 100 0.68 20.97 2.09
N ASP A 101 1.70 21.46 1.37
CA ASP A 101 1.68 21.68 -0.08
C ASP A 101 2.60 20.70 -0.85
N GLU A 102 2.87 19.54 -0.28
CA GLU A 102 3.60 18.50 -1.00
C GLU A 102 2.77 17.93 -2.15
N GLN A 103 3.45 17.44 -3.18
CA GLN A 103 2.80 16.80 -4.31
C GLN A 103 3.32 15.39 -4.54
N ILE A 104 2.42 14.52 -4.95
CA ILE A 104 2.74 13.18 -5.40
C ILE A 104 2.13 12.93 -6.77
N VAL A 105 2.92 12.36 -7.69
CA VAL A 105 2.45 12.05 -9.03
C VAL A 105 2.08 10.57 -9.11
N VAL A 106 0.84 10.29 -9.50
CA VAL A 106 0.32 8.93 -9.67
C VAL A 106 -0.33 8.82 -11.04
N ARG A 107 0.14 7.88 -11.86
CA ARG A 107 -0.32 7.72 -13.25
C ARG A 107 -0.35 9.06 -14.01
N GLU A 108 0.76 9.79 -13.98
CA GLU A 108 0.98 11.09 -14.65
C GLU A 108 0.10 12.25 -14.13
N ARG A 109 -0.63 12.04 -13.01
CA ARG A 109 -1.47 13.08 -12.40
C ARG A 109 -0.88 13.51 -11.06
N PRO A 110 -0.74 14.83 -10.82
CA PRO A 110 -0.36 15.34 -9.52
C PRO A 110 -1.55 15.30 -8.55
N TYR A 111 -1.27 14.92 -7.32
CA TYR A 111 -2.20 14.97 -6.18
C TYR A 111 -1.53 15.72 -5.04
N GLN A 112 -2.31 16.50 -4.30
CA GLN A 112 -1.83 17.14 -3.09
C GLN A 112 -1.63 16.11 -1.98
N LEU A 113 -0.52 16.22 -1.28
CA LEU A 113 -0.17 15.44 -0.10
C LEU A 113 0.21 16.38 1.03
N SER A 114 -0.47 16.29 2.15
CA SER A 114 -0.13 17.07 3.34
C SER A 114 0.52 16.16 4.38
N LEU A 115 1.70 16.57 4.89
CA LEU A 115 2.49 15.79 5.85
C LEU A 115 2.62 16.55 7.18
N SER A 116 2.64 15.79 8.27
CA SER A 116 3.16 16.25 9.57
C SER A 116 4.30 15.33 9.98
N VAL A 117 5.49 15.91 10.08
CA VAL A 117 6.72 15.23 10.49
C VAL A 117 7.14 15.79 11.84
N PRO A 118 7.47 14.96 12.84
CA PRO A 118 7.93 15.44 14.15
C PRO A 118 9.06 16.47 14.03
N GLN A 119 9.01 17.53 14.82
CA GLN A 119 10.11 18.51 14.84
C GLN A 119 11.43 17.88 15.31
N SER A 120 11.34 16.83 16.11
CA SER A 120 12.45 16.03 16.62
C SER A 120 12.82 14.86 15.70
N TYR A 121 12.47 14.90 14.41
CA TYR A 121 12.80 13.82 13.48
C TYR A 121 14.32 13.61 13.36
N GLU A 122 14.71 12.36 13.51
CA GLU A 122 16.11 11.91 13.36
C GLU A 122 16.17 10.80 12.30
N PRO A 123 17.03 10.90 11.26
CA PRO A 123 17.09 9.90 10.19
C PRO A 123 17.62 8.53 10.64
N THR A 124 18.09 8.41 11.89
CA THR A 124 18.55 7.15 12.51
C THR A 124 17.50 6.44 13.33
N ARG A 125 16.36 7.10 13.59
CA ARG A 125 15.25 6.57 14.39
C ARG A 125 14.08 6.17 13.51
N ASP A 126 13.47 5.01 13.78
CA ASP A 126 12.27 4.54 13.08
C ASP A 126 11.01 5.21 13.62
N TYR A 127 10.11 5.63 12.72
CA TYR A 127 8.84 6.28 13.04
C TYR A 127 7.65 5.47 12.52
N ALA A 128 6.54 5.53 13.23
CA ALA A 128 5.29 5.02 12.72
C ALA A 128 4.71 5.98 11.66
N LEU A 129 4.05 5.41 10.64
CA LEU A 129 3.32 6.17 9.63
C LEU A 129 1.82 5.93 9.79
N ILE A 130 1.03 7.01 9.87
CA ILE A 130 -0.42 6.94 9.76
C ILE A 130 -0.85 7.66 8.48
N VAL A 131 -1.46 6.92 7.56
CA VAL A 131 -2.11 7.50 6.38
C VAL A 131 -3.57 7.78 6.76
N CYS A 132 -3.97 9.06 6.68
CA CYS A 132 -5.29 9.52 7.08
C CYS A 132 -6.11 9.93 5.86
N LEU A 133 -7.22 9.25 5.61
CA LEU A 133 -8.11 9.50 4.49
C LEU A 133 -9.26 10.42 4.91
N HIS A 134 -9.41 11.55 4.20
CA HIS A 134 -10.44 12.54 4.50
C HIS A 134 -11.85 12.09 4.08
N GLY A 135 -12.88 12.66 4.72
CA GLY A 135 -14.28 12.47 4.36
C GLY A 135 -14.69 13.27 3.11
N ALA A 136 -15.93 13.09 2.67
CA ALA A 136 -16.48 13.82 1.54
C ALA A 136 -16.42 15.35 1.77
N GLY A 137 -15.99 16.09 0.74
CA GLY A 137 -15.92 17.55 0.76
C GLY A 137 -14.75 18.15 1.56
N PHE A 138 -13.83 17.33 2.07
CA PHE A 138 -12.61 17.77 2.76
C PHE A 138 -11.37 17.58 1.88
N THR A 139 -10.23 18.08 2.38
CA THR A 139 -8.89 17.89 1.82
C THR A 139 -7.98 17.21 2.83
N GLY A 140 -6.84 16.69 2.37
CA GLY A 140 -5.81 16.15 3.24
C GLY A 140 -5.29 17.18 4.25
N GLU A 141 -5.09 18.43 3.82
CA GLU A 141 -4.66 19.53 4.67
C GLU A 141 -5.64 19.76 5.84
N ALA A 142 -6.94 19.87 5.55
CA ALA A 142 -7.97 20.07 6.58
C ALA A 142 -8.03 18.88 7.57
N TYR A 143 -7.65 17.68 7.13
CA TYR A 143 -7.55 16.51 7.99
C TYR A 143 -6.26 16.48 8.79
N LEU A 144 -5.16 16.92 8.21
CA LEU A 144 -3.86 16.97 8.88
C LEU A 144 -3.92 17.77 10.18
N ASP A 145 -4.51 18.97 10.14
CA ASP A 145 -4.68 19.82 11.32
C ASP A 145 -5.48 19.13 12.45
N ARG A 146 -6.55 18.42 12.05
CA ARG A 146 -7.37 17.68 13.02
C ARG A 146 -6.58 16.55 13.68
N TRP A 147 -5.82 15.78 12.90
CA TRP A 147 -5.10 14.62 13.40
C TRP A 147 -3.83 15.00 14.14
N LYS A 148 -3.05 15.97 13.67
CA LYS A 148 -1.87 16.46 14.35
C LYS A 148 -2.19 16.92 15.79
N SER A 149 -3.23 17.72 15.95
CA SER A 149 -3.64 18.22 17.28
C SER A 149 -4.11 17.11 18.23
N ARG A 150 -4.40 15.92 17.70
CA ARG A 150 -4.89 14.76 18.46
C ARG A 150 -3.80 13.74 18.75
N LEU A 151 -2.98 13.38 17.74
CA LEU A 151 -1.98 12.33 17.83
C LEU A 151 -0.61 12.81 18.33
N GLY A 152 -0.34 14.12 18.27
CA GLY A 152 0.92 14.72 18.75
C GLY A 152 2.11 14.41 17.84
N GLU A 153 3.32 14.44 18.43
CA GLU A 153 4.61 14.34 17.72
C GLU A 153 5.17 12.91 17.61
N GLY A 154 4.38 11.89 18.00
CA GLY A 154 4.84 10.50 18.02
C GLY A 154 4.86 9.79 16.66
N TYR A 155 4.26 10.42 15.63
CA TYR A 155 3.99 9.78 14.35
C TYR A 155 4.32 10.71 13.18
N ILE A 156 4.66 10.12 12.02
CA ILE A 156 4.57 10.82 10.74
C ILE A 156 3.14 10.61 10.22
N LEU A 157 2.44 11.71 9.95
CA LEU A 157 1.09 11.70 9.41
C LEU A 157 1.13 12.06 7.93
N ALA A 158 0.45 11.28 7.09
CA ALA A 158 0.31 11.53 5.66
C ALA A 158 -1.18 11.60 5.30
N CYS A 159 -1.60 12.75 4.82
CA CYS A 159 -2.98 13.02 4.44
C CYS A 159 -3.05 13.39 2.95
N PRO A 160 -3.17 12.42 2.04
CA PRO A 160 -3.37 12.71 0.63
C PRO A 160 -4.74 13.33 0.39
N THR A 161 -4.87 14.18 -0.65
CA THR A 161 -6.15 14.73 -1.10
C THR A 161 -6.62 13.97 -2.34
N TYR A 162 -7.81 13.40 -2.27
CA TYR A 162 -8.47 12.78 -3.42
C TYR A 162 -9.83 13.44 -3.70
N PRO A 163 -10.17 13.73 -4.97
CA PRO A 163 -11.40 14.45 -5.31
C PRO A 163 -12.64 13.87 -4.67
N ALA A 164 -13.46 14.72 -4.08
CA ALA A 164 -14.70 14.39 -3.39
C ALA A 164 -14.57 13.33 -2.26
N GLY A 165 -13.35 12.89 -1.90
CA GLY A 165 -13.15 11.80 -0.95
C GLY A 165 -13.64 10.44 -1.47
N ALA A 166 -13.59 10.22 -2.78
CA ALA A 166 -14.03 8.99 -3.42
C ALA A 166 -12.98 7.87 -3.31
N TRP A 167 -12.62 7.50 -2.07
CA TRP A 167 -11.57 6.52 -1.74
C TRP A 167 -11.86 5.08 -2.15
N PHE A 168 -12.97 4.85 -2.81
CA PHE A 168 -13.44 3.56 -3.29
C PHE A 168 -13.13 3.29 -4.77
N THR A 169 -12.15 4.03 -5.35
CA THR A 169 -11.69 3.85 -6.73
C THR A 169 -10.27 3.28 -6.77
N ARG A 170 -9.91 2.60 -7.87
CA ARG A 170 -8.55 2.09 -8.09
C ARG A 170 -7.49 3.19 -8.06
N ARG A 171 -7.82 4.37 -8.57
CA ARG A 171 -6.89 5.52 -8.55
C ARG A 171 -6.64 6.03 -7.14
N ALA A 172 -7.67 6.02 -6.29
CA ALA A 172 -7.51 6.36 -4.87
C ALA A 172 -6.63 5.33 -4.14
N GLU A 173 -6.83 4.05 -4.43
CA GLU A 173 -5.98 2.97 -3.94
C GLU A 173 -4.52 3.17 -4.35
N ASP A 174 -4.26 3.42 -5.65
CA ASP A 174 -2.90 3.72 -6.14
C ASP A 174 -2.29 4.95 -5.45
N LEU A 175 -3.09 5.99 -5.17
CA LEU A 175 -2.62 7.18 -4.45
C LEU A 175 -2.19 6.83 -3.01
N VAL A 176 -2.96 6.02 -2.30
CA VAL A 176 -2.61 5.61 -0.94
C VAL A 176 -1.31 4.80 -0.93
N LEU A 177 -1.16 3.85 -1.85
CA LEU A 177 0.07 3.04 -1.96
C LEU A 177 1.28 3.91 -2.32
N ALA A 178 1.13 4.81 -3.29
CA ALA A 178 2.18 5.75 -3.67
C ALA A 178 2.53 6.71 -2.52
N THR A 179 1.54 7.11 -1.70
CA THR A 179 1.78 7.94 -0.49
C THR A 179 2.68 7.20 0.49
N VAL A 180 2.38 5.93 0.79
CA VAL A 180 3.23 5.12 1.67
C VAL A 180 4.66 5.03 1.13
N GLN A 181 4.82 4.72 -0.17
CA GLN A 181 6.13 4.62 -0.81
C GLN A 181 6.91 5.94 -0.77
N ALA A 182 6.28 7.07 -1.11
CA ALA A 182 6.91 8.37 -1.12
C ALA A 182 7.41 8.79 0.28
N VAL A 183 6.61 8.49 1.32
CA VAL A 183 7.01 8.79 2.70
C VAL A 183 8.15 7.88 3.16
N GLN A 184 8.10 6.58 2.85
CA GLN A 184 9.19 5.63 3.16
C GLN A 184 10.50 5.95 2.43
N GLN A 185 10.45 6.52 1.23
CA GLN A 185 11.64 6.94 0.50
C GLN A 185 12.32 8.19 1.11
N ARG A 186 11.55 9.07 1.75
CA ARG A 186 12.04 10.33 2.33
C ARG A 186 12.39 10.20 3.80
N TYR A 187 11.58 9.46 4.56
CA TYR A 187 11.66 9.38 6.01
C TYR A 187 11.84 7.93 6.46
N ARG A 188 12.56 7.77 7.56
CA ARG A 188 12.79 6.46 8.16
C ARG A 188 11.52 5.96 8.86
N ILE A 189 10.76 5.12 8.16
CA ILE A 189 9.52 4.52 8.65
C ILE A 189 9.78 3.09 9.11
N ASP A 190 9.26 2.72 10.29
CA ASP A 190 9.15 1.32 10.69
C ASP A 190 8.10 0.62 9.79
N PRO A 191 8.51 -0.31 8.91
CA PRO A 191 7.57 -0.97 8.00
C PRO A 191 6.53 -1.81 8.74
N ASN A 192 6.76 -2.13 10.00
CA ASN A 192 5.81 -2.87 10.84
C ASN A 192 4.86 -1.97 11.63
N ARG A 193 4.92 -0.65 11.40
CA ARG A 193 4.08 0.36 12.05
C ARG A 193 3.46 1.33 11.04
N ILE A 194 2.93 0.82 9.96
CA ILE A 194 2.17 1.59 8.96
C ILE A 194 0.69 1.33 9.19
N PHE A 195 -0.08 2.40 9.37
CA PHE A 195 -1.51 2.34 9.65
C PHE A 195 -2.31 3.07 8.59
N LEU A 196 -3.53 2.59 8.35
CA LEU A 196 -4.49 3.27 7.49
C LEU A 196 -5.71 3.66 8.32
N SER A 197 -6.02 4.95 8.33
CA SER A 197 -7.16 5.50 9.05
C SER A 197 -7.98 6.40 8.14
N GLY A 198 -9.25 6.55 8.47
CA GLY A 198 -10.13 7.46 7.75
C GLY A 198 -11.51 7.53 8.36
N MET A 199 -12.24 8.60 8.06
CA MET A 199 -13.58 8.81 8.58
C MET A 199 -14.57 9.02 7.44
N SER A 200 -15.81 8.53 7.59
CA SER A 200 -16.84 8.66 6.55
C SER A 200 -16.38 7.99 5.25
N ASN A 201 -16.37 8.67 4.12
CA ASN A 201 -15.80 8.16 2.87
C ASN A 201 -14.34 7.70 3.04
N GLY A 202 -13.53 8.40 3.86
CA GLY A 202 -12.18 7.96 4.20
C GLY A 202 -12.17 6.64 4.96
N GLY A 203 -13.16 6.39 5.80
CA GLY A 203 -13.35 5.12 6.49
C GLY A 203 -13.76 3.99 5.55
N ILE A 204 -14.59 4.28 4.53
CA ILE A 204 -14.87 3.33 3.44
C ILE A 204 -13.55 2.96 2.73
N GLY A 205 -12.73 3.96 2.40
CA GLY A 205 -11.41 3.74 1.81
C GLY A 205 -10.50 2.90 2.69
N ALA A 206 -10.48 3.16 4.01
CA ALA A 206 -9.68 2.37 4.95
C ALA A 206 -10.09 0.88 4.95
N TRP A 207 -11.40 0.57 4.87
CA TRP A 207 -11.88 -0.79 4.71
C TRP A 207 -11.43 -1.42 3.38
N LEU A 208 -11.75 -0.79 2.25
CA LEU A 208 -11.54 -1.36 0.92
C LEU A 208 -10.04 -1.54 0.60
N ILE A 209 -9.26 -0.47 0.78
CA ILE A 209 -7.82 -0.50 0.52
C ILE A 209 -7.12 -1.40 1.53
N GLY A 210 -7.55 -1.35 2.81
CA GLY A 210 -7.05 -2.22 3.86
C GLY A 210 -7.27 -3.70 3.56
N MET A 211 -8.45 -4.12 3.09
CA MET A 211 -8.72 -5.50 2.69
C MET A 211 -7.87 -5.96 1.50
N HIS A 212 -7.64 -5.08 0.51
CA HIS A 212 -6.83 -5.44 -0.65
C HIS A 212 -5.33 -5.54 -0.33
N HIS A 213 -4.84 -4.73 0.61
CA HIS A 213 -3.42 -4.59 0.95
C HIS A 213 -3.11 -4.85 2.42
N ALA A 214 -3.89 -5.72 3.07
CA ALA A 214 -3.76 -6.02 4.50
C ALA A 214 -2.31 -6.30 4.96
N PRO A 215 -1.47 -7.04 4.20
CA PRO A 215 -0.08 -7.29 4.59
C PRO A 215 0.82 -6.05 4.68
N LEU A 216 0.38 -4.90 4.16
CA LEU A 216 1.11 -3.64 4.26
C LEU A 216 0.90 -2.97 5.62
N PHE A 217 -0.27 -3.15 6.24
CA PHE A 217 -0.69 -2.37 7.39
C PHE A 217 -0.54 -3.12 8.72
N ALA A 218 -0.06 -2.42 9.74
CA ALA A 218 -0.05 -2.89 11.12
C ALA A 218 -1.45 -2.88 11.75
N GLY A 219 -2.35 -2.08 11.20
CA GLY A 219 -3.75 -2.02 11.60
C GLY A 219 -4.54 -1.00 10.80
N LEU A 220 -5.86 -1.14 10.84
CA LEU A 220 -6.83 -0.25 10.19
C LEU A 220 -7.66 0.47 11.25
N ALA A 221 -7.93 1.76 11.07
CA ALA A 221 -8.79 2.53 11.96
C ALA A 221 -9.91 3.25 11.18
N PRO A 222 -10.90 2.52 10.65
CA PRO A 222 -12.07 3.09 9.99
C PRO A 222 -13.06 3.67 11.01
N MET A 223 -13.52 4.92 10.78
CA MET A 223 -14.35 5.68 11.70
C MET A 223 -15.63 6.14 11.03
N ALA A 224 -16.76 6.06 11.74
CA ALA A 224 -18.08 6.49 11.28
C ALA A 224 -18.36 6.06 9.84
N SER A 225 -18.17 4.77 9.55
CA SER A 225 -18.19 4.24 8.17
C SER A 225 -18.59 2.77 8.11
N GLY A 226 -18.69 2.23 6.93
CA GLY A 226 -18.90 0.82 6.67
C GLY A 226 -18.83 0.51 5.19
N ILE A 227 -19.01 -0.76 4.84
CA ILE A 227 -19.08 -1.24 3.47
C ILE A 227 -20.34 -2.09 3.28
N ASP A 228 -20.72 -2.30 2.04
CA ASP A 228 -21.83 -3.18 1.69
C ASP A 228 -21.49 -4.65 2.02
N ASP A 229 -22.47 -5.41 2.48
CA ASP A 229 -22.33 -6.81 2.87
C ASP A 229 -21.87 -7.73 1.73
N VAL A 230 -22.10 -7.35 0.49
CA VAL A 230 -21.57 -8.09 -0.68
C VAL A 230 -20.04 -8.19 -0.67
N LEU A 231 -19.36 -7.26 -0.01
CA LEU A 231 -17.89 -7.22 0.09
C LEU A 231 -17.34 -7.95 1.31
N PHE A 232 -18.19 -8.49 2.18
CA PHE A 232 -17.76 -9.19 3.40
C PHE A 232 -16.83 -10.38 3.16
N PRO A 233 -16.91 -11.13 2.05
CA PRO A 233 -15.91 -12.17 1.77
C PRO A 233 -14.47 -11.67 1.78
N PHE A 234 -14.22 -10.41 1.41
CA PHE A 234 -12.89 -9.82 1.40
C PHE A 234 -12.34 -9.48 2.80
N LEU A 235 -13.20 -9.48 3.85
CA LEU A 235 -12.76 -9.36 5.24
C LEU A 235 -11.85 -10.53 5.65
N GLU A 236 -11.92 -11.67 4.97
CA GLU A 236 -11.01 -12.79 5.22
C GLU A 236 -9.52 -12.41 5.00
N ASN A 237 -9.26 -11.38 4.20
CA ASN A 237 -7.92 -10.83 3.99
C ASN A 237 -7.33 -10.18 5.26
N LEU A 238 -8.17 -9.79 6.22
CA LEU A 238 -7.76 -9.11 7.46
C LEU A 238 -7.33 -10.07 8.58
N ARG A 239 -7.11 -11.34 8.29
CA ARG A 239 -6.77 -12.37 9.27
C ARG A 239 -5.69 -11.96 10.29
N THR A 240 -4.70 -11.21 9.83
CA THR A 240 -3.55 -10.79 10.65
C THR A 240 -3.46 -9.27 10.82
N THR A 241 -4.47 -8.52 10.35
CA THR A 241 -4.48 -7.05 10.38
C THR A 241 -5.58 -6.60 11.32
N PRO A 242 -5.26 -6.21 12.56
CA PRO A 242 -6.24 -5.77 13.55
C PRO A 242 -6.95 -4.49 13.11
N THR A 243 -8.21 -4.35 13.53
CA THR A 243 -9.05 -3.24 13.13
C THR A 243 -9.62 -2.52 14.36
N TYR A 244 -9.50 -1.19 14.42
CA TYR A 244 -10.12 -0.32 15.43
C TYR A 244 -11.29 0.42 14.82
N ILE A 245 -12.51 0.00 15.13
CA ILE A 245 -13.76 0.54 14.59
C ILE A 245 -14.37 1.46 15.63
N ILE A 246 -14.69 2.71 15.24
CA ILE A 246 -15.45 3.64 16.09
C ILE A 246 -16.58 4.26 15.31
N HIS A 247 -17.79 4.34 15.94
CA HIS A 247 -19.01 4.87 15.32
C HIS A 247 -19.94 5.48 16.37
N GLY A 248 -20.62 6.57 16.02
CA GLY A 248 -21.65 7.14 16.88
C GLY A 248 -22.99 6.42 16.72
N SER A 249 -23.63 6.06 17.84
CA SER A 249 -24.95 5.40 17.84
C SER A 249 -26.06 6.24 17.20
N GLN A 250 -25.89 7.56 17.19
CA GLN A 250 -26.83 8.53 16.62
C GLN A 250 -26.29 9.19 15.36
N ASP A 251 -25.44 8.50 14.61
CA ASP A 251 -24.90 8.97 13.34
C ASP A 251 -26.04 9.13 12.31
N GLN A 252 -26.24 10.36 11.84
CA GLN A 252 -27.29 10.72 10.88
C GLN A 252 -26.80 10.70 9.43
N VAL A 253 -25.52 10.47 9.21
CA VAL A 253 -24.87 10.46 7.88
C VAL A 253 -24.61 9.04 7.40
N MET A 254 -24.02 8.22 8.29
CA MET A 254 -23.69 6.83 8.03
C MET A 254 -24.37 5.93 9.08
N PRO A 255 -25.24 4.99 8.70
CA PRO A 255 -25.90 4.12 9.67
C PRO A 255 -24.91 3.32 10.51
N VAL A 256 -25.03 3.39 11.85
CA VAL A 256 -24.16 2.65 12.78
C VAL A 256 -24.23 1.12 12.57
N GLU A 257 -25.36 0.63 12.04
CA GLU A 257 -25.59 -0.78 11.70
C GLU A 257 -24.54 -1.34 10.76
N LEU A 258 -23.94 -0.50 9.89
CA LEU A 258 -22.84 -0.92 9.01
C LEU A 258 -21.61 -1.36 9.82
N SER A 259 -21.22 -0.57 10.82
CA SER A 259 -20.11 -0.94 11.71
C SER A 259 -20.45 -2.11 12.63
N ARG A 260 -21.68 -2.20 13.12
CA ARG A 260 -22.16 -3.33 13.94
C ARG A 260 -22.07 -4.66 13.16
N LYS A 261 -22.50 -4.66 11.88
CA LYS A 261 -22.40 -5.85 10.99
C LYS A 261 -20.94 -6.24 10.75
N LEU A 262 -20.07 -5.27 10.47
CA LEU A 262 -18.66 -5.51 10.24
C LEU A 262 -17.97 -6.09 11.49
N ALA A 263 -18.24 -5.51 12.67
CA ALA A 263 -17.73 -6.04 13.94
C ALA A 263 -18.24 -7.47 14.20
N GLY A 264 -19.52 -7.73 13.90
CA GLY A 264 -20.11 -9.06 13.96
C GLY A 264 -19.42 -10.07 13.05
N GLU A 265 -19.10 -9.69 11.81
CA GLU A 265 -18.42 -10.56 10.86
C GLU A 265 -16.97 -10.83 11.28
N LEU A 266 -16.22 -9.82 11.72
CA LEU A 266 -14.87 -10.02 12.26
C LEU A 266 -14.87 -10.95 13.48
N LYS A 267 -15.89 -10.85 14.34
CA LYS A 267 -16.09 -11.77 15.46
C LYS A 267 -16.34 -13.21 14.97
N ASN A 268 -17.19 -13.40 13.97
CA ASN A 268 -17.48 -14.71 13.38
C ASN A 268 -16.24 -15.35 12.76
N LEU A 269 -15.38 -14.54 12.12
CA LEU A 269 -14.11 -14.97 11.56
C LEU A 269 -13.03 -15.24 12.64
N GLY A 270 -13.24 -14.78 13.88
CA GLY A 270 -12.27 -14.87 14.95
C GLY A 270 -11.04 -13.95 14.74
N TYR A 271 -11.23 -12.83 14.06
CA TYR A 271 -10.15 -11.89 13.73
C TYR A 271 -10.01 -10.79 14.79
N PRO A 272 -8.81 -10.22 14.96
CA PRO A 272 -8.58 -9.20 15.98
C PRO A 272 -9.26 -7.88 15.60
N TYR A 273 -10.16 -7.39 16.47
CA TYR A 273 -10.77 -6.09 16.30
C TYR A 273 -11.12 -5.46 17.65
N ILE A 274 -11.25 -4.13 17.64
CA ILE A 274 -11.89 -3.33 18.71
C ILE A 274 -13.07 -2.63 18.07
N TYR A 275 -14.23 -2.70 18.71
CA TYR A 275 -15.42 -1.93 18.34
C TYR A 275 -15.82 -1.00 19.47
N ARG A 276 -15.88 0.29 19.16
CA ARG A 276 -16.27 1.36 20.07
C ARG A 276 -17.49 2.08 19.51
N GLU A 277 -18.57 2.11 20.26
CA GLU A 277 -19.77 2.85 19.93
C GLU A 277 -19.98 3.96 20.96
N HIS A 278 -20.16 5.20 20.52
CA HIS A 278 -20.39 6.33 21.40
C HIS A 278 -21.79 6.94 21.21
N ASP A 279 -22.32 7.50 22.27
CA ASP A 279 -23.63 8.17 22.29
C ASP A 279 -23.55 9.70 22.17
N ARG A 280 -22.34 10.23 21.97
CA ARG A 280 -22.10 11.66 21.81
C ARG A 280 -22.71 12.18 20.52
N THR A 281 -23.28 13.36 20.58
CA THR A 281 -23.93 14.00 19.44
C THR A 281 -23.36 15.40 19.15
N HIS A 282 -23.36 15.75 17.88
CA HIS A 282 -23.04 17.08 17.37
C HIS A 282 -24.27 17.64 16.66
N ALA A 283 -24.56 18.95 16.85
CA ALA A 283 -25.80 19.57 16.37
C ALA A 283 -26.05 19.40 14.87
N MET A 284 -25.01 19.30 14.03
CA MET A 284 -25.12 19.23 12.58
C MET A 284 -24.95 17.82 11.99
N ALA A 285 -24.43 16.87 12.74
CA ALA A 285 -24.05 15.56 12.19
C ALA A 285 -24.47 14.38 13.07
N GLY A 286 -25.20 14.62 14.15
CA GLY A 286 -25.52 13.59 15.13
C GLY A 286 -24.25 12.97 15.67
N GLY A 287 -24.12 11.65 15.56
CA GLY A 287 -22.94 10.89 15.98
C GLY A 287 -21.79 10.81 14.94
N HIS A 288 -21.88 11.53 13.80
CA HIS A 288 -20.91 11.45 12.71
C HIS A 288 -19.63 12.23 13.00
N PHE A 289 -18.86 11.83 14.02
CA PHE A 289 -17.57 12.43 14.38
C PHE A 289 -16.75 11.49 15.26
N PHE A 290 -15.46 11.80 15.43
CA PHE A 290 -14.58 11.12 16.38
C PHE A 290 -14.54 11.91 17.70
N PRO A 291 -15.04 11.36 18.83
CA PRO A 291 -15.01 12.04 20.12
C PRO A 291 -13.58 12.05 20.69
N ARG A 292 -13.19 13.19 21.30
CA ARG A 292 -11.83 13.36 21.85
C ARG A 292 -11.51 12.41 23.00
N GLU A 293 -12.51 11.98 23.71
CA GLU A 293 -12.40 11.07 24.86
C GLU A 293 -11.89 9.68 24.45
N GLU A 294 -12.14 9.27 23.20
CA GLU A 294 -11.66 8.00 22.65
C GLU A 294 -10.19 8.05 22.19
N LEU A 295 -9.60 9.22 22.16
CA LEU A 295 -8.26 9.42 21.61
C LEU A 295 -7.16 8.68 22.38
N PRO A 296 -7.12 8.68 23.73
CA PRO A 296 -6.09 7.95 24.46
C PRO A 296 -6.07 6.45 24.14
N ASP A 297 -7.24 5.84 24.01
CA ASP A 297 -7.36 4.41 23.67
C ASP A 297 -6.89 4.14 22.24
N LEU A 298 -7.23 5.02 21.30
CA LEU A 298 -6.77 4.89 19.91
C LEU A 298 -5.25 5.07 19.80
N VAL A 299 -4.66 6.06 20.47
CA VAL A 299 -3.20 6.28 20.47
C VAL A 299 -2.50 5.08 21.10
N LYS A 300 -2.97 4.61 22.24
CA LYS A 300 -2.43 3.40 22.86
C LYS A 300 -2.49 2.21 21.91
N TRP A 301 -3.61 2.04 21.19
CA TRP A 301 -3.75 0.97 20.23
C TRP A 301 -2.71 1.09 19.10
N PHE A 302 -2.50 2.28 18.51
CA PHE A 302 -1.45 2.48 17.51
C PHE A 302 -0.05 2.17 18.04
N ASP A 303 0.22 2.50 19.32
CA ASP A 303 1.52 2.24 19.95
C ASP A 303 1.76 0.74 20.17
N ASP A 304 0.72 -0.01 20.49
CA ASP A 304 0.79 -1.44 20.78
C ASP A 304 0.85 -2.31 19.51
N GLN A 305 0.34 -1.82 18.35
CA GLN A 305 0.25 -2.64 17.16
C GLN A 305 1.57 -2.72 16.38
N ARG A 306 1.88 -3.93 15.96
CA ARG A 306 2.95 -4.26 15.03
C ARG A 306 2.44 -5.34 14.08
N ARG A 307 2.65 -5.18 12.78
CA ARG A 307 2.31 -6.26 11.86
C ARG A 307 3.31 -7.43 11.98
N THR A 308 2.85 -8.61 11.63
CA THR A 308 3.72 -9.76 11.36
C THR A 308 4.00 -9.80 9.87
N PRO A 309 5.23 -9.44 9.39
CA PRO A 309 5.50 -9.30 7.95
C PRO A 309 5.38 -10.62 7.19
N VAL A 310 5.72 -11.75 7.84
CA VAL A 310 5.67 -13.10 7.25
C VAL A 310 4.85 -14.03 8.17
N PRO A 311 3.51 -13.92 8.18
CA PRO A 311 2.67 -14.78 9.02
C PRO A 311 2.71 -16.22 8.52
N LYS A 312 2.69 -17.19 9.45
CA LYS A 312 2.68 -18.62 9.13
C LYS A 312 1.38 -19.10 8.47
N ALA A 313 0.32 -18.33 8.54
CA ALA A 313 -0.95 -18.59 7.87
C ALA A 313 -1.55 -17.32 7.33
N LEU A 314 -2.10 -17.38 6.12
CA LEU A 314 -2.82 -16.28 5.50
C LEU A 314 -4.02 -16.80 4.70
N THR A 315 -4.97 -15.91 4.48
CA THR A 315 -6.09 -16.12 3.57
C THR A 315 -6.09 -14.96 2.58
N VAL A 316 -6.30 -15.23 1.31
CA VAL A 316 -6.44 -14.22 0.27
C VAL A 316 -7.69 -14.48 -0.55
N VAL A 317 -8.56 -13.49 -0.60
CA VAL A 317 -9.75 -13.43 -1.45
C VAL A 317 -9.52 -12.36 -2.50
N ARG A 318 -9.76 -12.68 -3.77
CA ARG A 318 -9.50 -11.79 -4.91
C ARG A 318 -10.64 -11.81 -5.91
N ASP A 319 -10.92 -10.63 -6.45
CA ASP A 319 -11.56 -10.44 -7.75
C ASP A 319 -10.51 -10.39 -8.88
N ALA A 320 -10.94 -10.39 -10.13
CA ALA A 320 -10.05 -10.39 -11.28
C ALA A 320 -9.19 -9.10 -11.42
N SER A 321 -9.56 -8.02 -10.76
CA SER A 321 -8.85 -6.74 -10.83
C SER A 321 -7.72 -6.60 -9.80
N HIS A 322 -7.60 -7.52 -8.83
CA HIS A 322 -6.65 -7.43 -7.71
C HIS A 322 -5.72 -8.64 -7.58
N LEU A 323 -5.28 -9.25 -8.69
CA LEU A 323 -4.37 -10.39 -8.70
C LEU A 323 -2.90 -9.99 -8.37
N LEU A 324 -2.70 -9.23 -7.30
CA LEU A 324 -1.40 -8.77 -6.81
C LEU A 324 -0.86 -9.70 -5.70
N PRO A 325 0.46 -9.68 -5.43
CA PRO A 325 1.00 -10.41 -4.29
C PRO A 325 0.33 -9.99 -2.97
N PHE A 326 0.06 -10.98 -2.13
CA PHE A 326 -0.53 -10.80 -0.80
C PHE A 326 0.32 -11.57 0.23
N GLY A 327 1.14 -10.87 0.99
CA GLY A 327 2.16 -11.52 1.80
C GLY A 327 3.05 -12.42 0.94
N TRP A 328 3.21 -13.66 1.32
CA TRP A 328 4.03 -14.64 0.61
C TRP A 328 3.29 -15.47 -0.46
N VAL A 329 2.10 -15.04 -0.88
CA VAL A 329 1.29 -15.72 -1.91
C VAL A 329 0.91 -14.74 -3.02
N ARG A 330 0.77 -15.25 -4.26
CA ARG A 330 0.13 -14.56 -5.37
C ARG A 330 -0.76 -15.56 -6.13
N ILE A 331 -1.98 -15.17 -6.43
CA ILE A 331 -2.85 -15.88 -7.37
C ILE A 331 -2.48 -15.40 -8.77
N ASP A 332 -2.02 -16.31 -9.64
CA ASP A 332 -1.51 -15.98 -10.98
C ASP A 332 -2.58 -16.18 -12.07
N ALA A 333 -3.43 -17.19 -11.89
CA ALA A 333 -4.54 -17.47 -12.80
C ALA A 333 -5.73 -18.06 -12.05
N THR A 334 -6.92 -17.75 -12.54
CA THR A 334 -8.19 -18.17 -11.95
C THR A 334 -9.13 -18.76 -12.99
N ASP A 335 -10.21 -19.41 -12.54
CA ASP A 335 -11.42 -19.56 -13.32
C ASP A 335 -12.04 -18.18 -13.62
N GLN A 336 -13.14 -18.16 -14.36
CA GLN A 336 -13.87 -16.92 -14.51
C GLN A 336 -14.42 -16.48 -13.13
N ILE A 337 -14.00 -15.29 -12.70
CA ILE A 337 -14.39 -14.69 -11.42
C ILE A 337 -14.93 -13.27 -11.63
N ALA A 338 -15.59 -12.75 -10.62
CA ALA A 338 -16.06 -11.37 -10.60
C ALA A 338 -14.93 -10.38 -10.89
N SER A 339 -15.24 -9.31 -11.60
CA SER A 339 -14.34 -8.20 -11.85
C SER A 339 -15.05 -6.90 -11.50
N PHE A 340 -14.45 -6.12 -10.63
CA PHE A 340 -14.93 -4.77 -10.35
C PHE A 340 -14.44 -3.80 -11.42
N SER A 341 -15.29 -2.81 -11.75
CA SER A 341 -14.85 -1.66 -12.52
C SER A 341 -13.92 -0.77 -11.68
N GLU A 342 -13.44 0.34 -12.26
CA GLU A 342 -12.63 1.31 -11.52
C GLU A 342 -13.36 1.85 -10.26
N ASP A 343 -14.70 1.93 -10.31
CA ASP A 343 -15.54 2.38 -9.21
C ASP A 343 -16.14 1.18 -8.49
N LEU A 344 -15.60 0.85 -7.33
CA LEU A 344 -16.03 -0.29 -6.51
C LEU A 344 -17.48 -0.13 -5.99
N VAL A 345 -18.00 1.10 -5.93
CA VAL A 345 -19.33 1.39 -5.38
C VAL A 345 -20.46 0.90 -6.27
N ASP A 346 -20.31 0.98 -7.58
CA ASP A 346 -21.40 0.74 -8.52
C ASP A 346 -21.65 -0.73 -8.84
N LYS A 347 -20.72 -1.60 -8.45
CA LYS A 347 -20.72 -2.99 -8.91
C LYS A 347 -20.95 -3.96 -7.76
N ARG A 348 -22.15 -3.94 -7.28
CA ARG A 348 -22.67 -5.01 -6.42
C ARG A 348 -22.88 -6.22 -7.25
N ASP A 349 -21.78 -6.81 -7.62
CA ASP A 349 -21.76 -7.88 -8.56
C ASP A 349 -22.52 -9.09 -8.01
N ALA A 350 -23.54 -9.52 -8.76
CA ALA A 350 -24.25 -10.75 -8.45
C ALA A 350 -23.30 -11.95 -8.33
N SER A 351 -22.19 -11.90 -9.04
CA SER A 351 -21.15 -12.93 -8.98
C SER A 351 -20.50 -13.03 -7.60
N ILE A 352 -20.28 -11.91 -6.90
CA ILE A 352 -19.75 -11.96 -5.51
C ILE A 352 -20.77 -12.62 -4.58
N ARG A 353 -22.06 -12.26 -4.71
CA ARG A 353 -23.15 -12.89 -3.94
C ARG A 353 -23.25 -14.39 -4.20
N GLN A 354 -22.93 -14.83 -5.41
CA GLN A 354 -22.86 -16.25 -5.81
C GLN A 354 -21.50 -16.89 -5.47
N ARG A 355 -20.63 -16.23 -4.73
CA ARG A 355 -19.28 -16.69 -4.37
C ARG A 355 -18.38 -16.96 -5.58
N ILE A 356 -18.53 -16.19 -6.64
CA ILE A 356 -17.69 -16.30 -7.85
C ILE A 356 -16.48 -15.35 -7.70
N TYR A 357 -15.61 -15.65 -6.75
CA TYR A 357 -14.34 -14.97 -6.49
C TYR A 357 -13.25 -16.02 -6.21
N ALA A 358 -11.98 -15.66 -6.41
CA ALA A 358 -10.88 -16.56 -6.07
C ALA A 358 -10.58 -16.50 -4.58
N ARG A 359 -10.35 -17.67 -3.97
CA ARG A 359 -9.92 -17.79 -2.58
C ARG A 359 -8.75 -18.76 -2.47
N LEU A 360 -7.73 -18.38 -1.72
CA LEU A 360 -6.60 -19.23 -1.39
C LEU A 360 -6.26 -19.07 0.09
N THR A 361 -6.12 -20.17 0.81
CA THR A 361 -5.50 -20.18 2.15
C THR A 361 -4.20 -20.94 2.08
N ALA A 362 -3.17 -20.41 2.73
CA ALA A 362 -1.88 -21.07 2.82
C ALA A 362 -1.39 -21.04 4.26
N GLN A 363 -0.86 -22.17 4.72
CA GLN A 363 -0.41 -22.34 6.10
C GLN A 363 0.83 -23.23 6.18
N VAL A 364 1.82 -22.78 6.96
CA VAL A 364 2.94 -23.62 7.37
C VAL A 364 2.43 -24.57 8.47
N THR A 365 2.38 -25.87 8.19
CA THR A 365 1.80 -26.87 9.08
C THR A 365 2.84 -27.70 9.84
N GLY A 366 4.12 -27.52 9.50
CA GLY A 366 5.24 -28.20 10.15
C GLY A 366 6.57 -27.83 9.49
N PRO A 367 7.68 -28.41 9.92
CA PRO A 367 8.98 -28.17 9.29
C PRO A 367 8.91 -28.44 7.79
N ASN A 368 9.20 -27.46 6.98
CA ASN A 368 9.21 -27.51 5.52
C ASN A 368 7.91 -28.02 4.88
N ARG A 369 6.77 -27.85 5.54
CA ARG A 369 5.46 -28.27 5.03
C ARG A 369 4.51 -27.09 4.95
N ILE A 370 3.94 -26.89 3.76
CA ILE A 370 2.92 -25.86 3.50
C ILE A 370 1.67 -26.52 2.95
N GLU A 371 0.55 -26.28 3.59
CA GLU A 371 -0.77 -26.66 3.10
C GLU A 371 -1.44 -25.47 2.43
N VAL A 372 -1.97 -25.67 1.23
CA VAL A 372 -2.71 -24.69 0.44
C VAL A 372 -4.10 -25.26 0.12
N LYS A 373 -5.14 -24.42 0.32
CA LYS A 373 -6.51 -24.73 -0.12
C LYS A 373 -6.95 -23.66 -1.09
N THR A 374 -7.59 -24.08 -2.18
CA THR A 374 -7.94 -23.18 -3.27
C THR A 374 -9.41 -23.29 -3.66
N ASP A 375 -9.99 -22.15 -4.03
CA ASP A 375 -11.26 -22.10 -4.73
C ASP A 375 -11.13 -21.16 -5.93
N ARG A 376 -11.52 -21.61 -7.12
CA ARG A 376 -11.40 -20.90 -8.41
C ARG A 376 -9.99 -20.41 -8.76
N VAL A 377 -8.96 -21.04 -8.22
CA VAL A 377 -7.56 -20.77 -8.56
C VAL A 377 -7.06 -21.84 -9.51
N ARG A 378 -6.37 -21.41 -10.59
CA ARG A 378 -5.73 -22.32 -11.57
C ARG A 378 -4.22 -22.33 -11.46
N GLN A 379 -3.63 -21.22 -11.01
CA GLN A 379 -2.21 -21.11 -10.80
C GLN A 379 -1.95 -20.12 -9.65
N TYR A 380 -0.95 -20.44 -8.84
CA TYR A 380 -0.50 -19.57 -7.77
C TYR A 380 1.01 -19.68 -7.57
N THR A 381 1.60 -18.63 -7.02
CA THR A 381 3.02 -18.57 -6.62
C THR A 381 3.13 -18.44 -5.12
N LEU A 382 4.00 -19.25 -4.51
CA LEU A 382 4.49 -19.08 -3.14
C LEU A 382 5.86 -18.40 -3.20
N PHE A 383 6.04 -17.35 -2.45
CA PHE A 383 7.33 -16.69 -2.22
C PHE A 383 7.86 -17.18 -0.89
N LEU A 384 9.09 -17.71 -0.88
CA LEU A 384 9.64 -18.43 0.26
C LEU A 384 10.89 -17.72 0.80
N ASN A 385 11.02 -17.79 2.12
CA ASN A 385 12.20 -17.34 2.86
C ASN A 385 12.39 -18.20 4.12
N GLU A 386 13.43 -17.91 4.88
CA GLU A 386 13.82 -18.66 6.07
C GLU A 386 12.81 -18.54 7.23
N ASP A 387 11.97 -17.50 7.22
CA ASP A 387 10.86 -17.36 8.17
C ASP A 387 9.75 -18.40 7.93
N LEU A 388 9.61 -18.90 6.71
CA LEU A 388 8.58 -19.89 6.35
C LEU A 388 9.10 -21.32 6.40
N VAL A 389 10.26 -21.56 5.77
CA VAL A 389 10.84 -22.89 5.54
C VAL A 389 12.37 -22.83 5.60
N ASP A 390 13.01 -23.98 5.86
CA ASP A 390 14.45 -24.16 5.72
C ASP A 390 14.77 -24.43 4.23
N LEU A 391 15.26 -23.41 3.52
CA LEU A 391 15.55 -23.50 2.08
C LEU A 391 16.70 -24.47 1.73
N SER A 392 17.47 -24.95 2.71
CA SER A 392 18.50 -25.96 2.51
C SER A 392 17.95 -27.40 2.41
N LYS A 393 16.67 -27.60 2.72
CA LYS A 393 16.01 -28.91 2.78
C LYS A 393 14.83 -28.97 1.81
N PRO A 394 14.41 -30.18 1.41
CA PRO A 394 13.20 -30.34 0.61
C PRO A 394 11.98 -29.72 1.30
N VAL A 395 11.17 -29.00 0.52
CA VAL A 395 9.89 -28.41 0.92
C VAL A 395 8.77 -29.25 0.33
N VAL A 396 7.77 -29.55 1.12
CA VAL A 396 6.56 -30.27 0.68
C VAL A 396 5.39 -29.30 0.65
N ILE A 397 4.78 -29.15 -0.52
CA ILE A 397 3.56 -28.37 -0.71
C ILE A 397 2.40 -29.32 -0.98
N THR A 398 1.36 -29.22 -0.16
CA THR A 398 0.11 -29.97 -0.35
C THR A 398 -0.97 -28.97 -0.78
N THR A 399 -1.60 -29.20 -1.92
CA THR A 399 -2.70 -28.36 -2.42
C THR A 399 -3.98 -29.19 -2.49
N ASP A 400 -5.03 -28.73 -1.84
CA ASP A 400 -6.35 -29.41 -1.77
C ASP A 400 -6.24 -30.89 -1.38
N GLY A 401 -5.31 -31.20 -0.44
CA GLY A 401 -5.08 -32.55 0.09
C GLY A 401 -4.13 -33.42 -0.74
N GLN A 402 -3.59 -32.93 -1.86
CA GLN A 402 -2.64 -33.68 -2.70
C GLN A 402 -1.26 -33.01 -2.69
N VAL A 403 -0.20 -33.81 -2.67
CA VAL A 403 1.17 -33.29 -2.81
C VAL A 403 1.32 -32.72 -4.21
N SER A 404 1.52 -31.41 -4.30
CA SER A 404 1.70 -30.67 -5.56
C SER A 404 3.17 -30.34 -5.84
N PHE A 405 4.03 -30.42 -4.82
CA PHE A 405 5.48 -30.27 -4.96
C PHE A 405 6.20 -30.93 -3.78
N GLU A 406 7.32 -31.57 -4.09
CA GLU A 406 8.31 -32.04 -3.10
C GLU A 406 9.71 -31.87 -3.70
N GLY A 407 10.56 -31.06 -3.08
CA GLY A 407 11.91 -30.81 -3.57
C GLY A 407 12.57 -29.60 -2.92
N VAL A 408 13.82 -29.35 -3.29
CA VAL A 408 14.58 -28.17 -2.85
C VAL A 408 14.23 -26.97 -3.72
N VAL A 409 13.99 -25.81 -3.08
CA VAL A 409 13.75 -24.54 -3.76
C VAL A 409 14.96 -23.65 -3.56
N THR A 410 15.69 -23.36 -4.63
CA THR A 410 16.97 -22.65 -4.58
C THR A 410 16.77 -21.14 -4.43
N PRO A 411 17.34 -20.50 -3.39
CA PRO A 411 17.37 -19.04 -3.26
C PRO A 411 18.17 -18.39 -4.38
N GLN A 412 17.69 -17.25 -4.89
CA GLN A 412 18.31 -16.51 -5.99
C GLN A 412 18.30 -15.01 -5.72
N VAL A 413 19.44 -14.36 -6.02
CA VAL A 413 19.59 -12.89 -5.89
C VAL A 413 18.62 -12.14 -6.83
N ASP A 414 18.45 -12.65 -8.05
CA ASP A 414 17.48 -12.09 -9.01
C ASP A 414 16.06 -12.08 -8.47
N THR A 415 15.61 -13.21 -7.92
CA THR A 415 14.28 -13.33 -7.29
C THR A 415 14.15 -12.37 -6.11
N LEU A 416 15.14 -12.34 -5.21
CA LEU A 416 15.16 -11.46 -4.05
C LEU A 416 15.02 -9.98 -4.44
N LEU A 417 15.83 -9.53 -5.40
CA LEU A 417 15.83 -8.13 -5.83
C LEU A 417 14.54 -7.74 -6.55
N ARG A 418 13.99 -8.61 -7.41
CA ARG A 418 12.68 -8.36 -8.04
C ARG A 418 11.55 -8.25 -7.02
N GLN A 419 11.54 -9.12 -6.02
CA GLN A 419 10.54 -9.07 -4.95
C GLN A 419 10.73 -7.83 -4.06
N ALA A 420 11.96 -7.48 -3.70
CA ALA A 420 12.26 -6.29 -2.93
C ALA A 420 11.81 -5.00 -3.65
N ARG A 421 12.06 -4.91 -4.98
CA ARG A 421 11.61 -3.78 -5.79
C ARG A 421 10.08 -3.68 -5.88
N LEU A 422 9.40 -4.82 -6.10
CA LEU A 422 7.95 -4.86 -6.23
C LEU A 422 7.24 -4.47 -4.92
N ARG A 423 7.76 -4.92 -3.78
CA ARG A 423 7.13 -4.77 -2.48
C ARG A 423 7.57 -3.52 -1.74
N GLN A 424 8.82 -3.09 -1.94
CA GLN A 424 9.47 -2.00 -1.20
C GLN A 424 9.33 -2.16 0.32
N ASP A 425 9.47 -3.39 0.78
CA ASP A 425 9.23 -3.80 2.16
C ASP A 425 10.39 -4.66 2.68
N PRO A 426 11.25 -4.12 3.56
CA PRO A 426 12.39 -4.86 4.11
C PRO A 426 11.99 -6.02 5.04
N GLY A 427 10.73 -6.07 5.49
CA GLY A 427 10.19 -7.18 6.27
C GLY A 427 9.68 -8.35 5.40
N GLN A 428 9.57 -8.17 4.08
CA GLN A 428 9.03 -9.16 3.15
C GLN A 428 10.04 -9.50 2.04
N LEU A 429 11.19 -10.03 2.44
CA LEU A 429 12.27 -10.42 1.53
C LEU A 429 12.15 -11.91 1.20
N TYR A 430 11.97 -12.21 -0.08
CA TYR A 430 11.76 -13.57 -0.57
C TYR A 430 12.79 -13.93 -1.63
N PRO A 431 13.86 -14.68 -1.28
CA PRO A 431 14.89 -15.08 -2.22
C PRO A 431 14.48 -16.25 -3.12
N ALA A 432 13.38 -16.92 -2.80
CA ALA A 432 12.90 -18.08 -3.55
C ALA A 432 11.41 -17.97 -3.87
N HIS A 433 10.98 -18.62 -4.95
CA HIS A 433 9.58 -18.74 -5.30
C HIS A 433 9.29 -20.08 -5.97
N LEU A 434 8.04 -20.50 -5.89
CA LEU A 434 7.53 -21.70 -6.53
C LEU A 434 6.16 -21.40 -7.14
N THR A 435 6.01 -21.60 -8.44
CA THR A 435 4.74 -21.43 -9.14
C THR A 435 4.13 -22.79 -9.42
N LEU A 436 2.87 -22.99 -9.02
CA LEU A 436 2.14 -24.25 -9.11
C LEU A 436 0.87 -24.04 -9.95
N SER A 437 0.74 -24.89 -10.99
CA SER A 437 -0.46 -24.97 -11.84
C SER A 437 -1.36 -26.09 -11.36
N LEU A 438 -2.65 -25.84 -11.25
CA LEU A 438 -3.64 -26.80 -10.81
C LEU A 438 -4.37 -27.41 -12.01
N PRO A 439 -4.73 -28.71 -11.93
CA PRO A 439 -5.54 -29.33 -12.97
C PRO A 439 -6.89 -28.63 -13.10
N GLN A 440 -7.42 -28.57 -14.31
CA GLN A 440 -8.77 -28.05 -14.52
C GLN A 440 -9.77 -28.90 -13.72
N ARG A 441 -10.54 -28.27 -12.87
CA ARG A 441 -11.69 -28.96 -12.25
C ARG A 441 -12.73 -29.19 -13.34
N PRO A 442 -13.33 -30.40 -13.46
CA PRO A 442 -14.47 -30.57 -14.34
C PRO A 442 -15.57 -29.57 -13.95
N SER A 443 -16.11 -28.90 -14.95
CA SER A 443 -17.20 -27.93 -14.83
C SER A 443 -18.49 -28.54 -14.29
#